data_9bf9f8d0f87c6048899ef111142bea9d
#
_entry.id   9bf9f8d0f87c6048899ef111142bea9d
#
_cell.length_a   1.000
_cell.length_b   1.000
_cell.length_c   1.000
_cell.angle_alpha   90.00
_cell.angle_beta   90.00
_cell.angle_gamma   90.00
#
_symmetry.space_group_name_H-M   'P 1'
#
loop_
_entity.id
_entity.type
_entity.pdbx_description
1 polymer ?
#
loop_
_entity_poly.entity_id
_entity_poly.type
_entity_poly.pdbx_seq_one_letter_code
_entity_poly.pdbx_strand_id
1 'polypeptide(L)'
;MSWQDLRNVCEVFEWTDERTGVRVRGHNPPGGMDGKGVVRVPFHVKYITGKGEVEQGIVVCLKVYPEKRQRMIQFTQSKQIRRIRDYLVMEVNGVRVVTH
;
A
#
# COMPACT_ATOMS: atom_id res chain seq x y z
N MET A 1 -11.79 -3.81 -9.19
CA MET A 1 -10.96 -4.11 -8.00
C MET A 1 -11.82 -3.96 -6.75
N SER A 2 -11.86 -4.97 -5.91
CA SER A 2 -12.53 -4.90 -4.62
C SER A 2 -11.57 -4.35 -3.56
N TRP A 3 -12.06 -4.10 -2.37
CA TRP A 3 -11.19 -3.67 -1.30
C TRP A 3 -10.29 -4.80 -0.74
N GLN A 4 -10.63 -6.04 -0.99
CA GLN A 4 -9.71 -7.15 -0.74
C GLN A 4 -8.52 -7.10 -1.71
N ASP A 5 -8.78 -6.75 -2.97
CA ASP A 5 -7.72 -6.55 -3.97
C ASP A 5 -6.85 -5.35 -3.63
N LEU A 6 -7.45 -4.27 -3.12
CA LEU A 6 -6.72 -3.12 -2.60
C LEU A 6 -5.74 -3.54 -1.50
N ARG A 7 -6.18 -4.38 -0.57
CA ARG A 7 -5.35 -4.94 0.47
C ARG A 7 -4.16 -5.69 -0.10
N ASN A 8 -4.40 -6.55 -1.09
CA ASN A 8 -3.35 -7.31 -1.74
C ASN A 8 -2.30 -6.41 -2.40
N VAL A 9 -2.73 -5.35 -3.09
CA VAL A 9 -1.81 -4.41 -3.74
C VAL A 9 -0.98 -3.65 -2.70
N CYS A 10 -1.62 -3.16 -1.64
CA CYS A 10 -0.94 -2.36 -0.63
C CYS A 10 0.06 -3.14 0.21
N GLU A 11 -0.12 -4.45 0.34
CA GLU A 11 0.70 -5.30 1.20
C GLU A 11 1.75 -6.11 0.42
N VAL A 12 2.09 -5.68 -0.78
CA VAL A 12 3.12 -6.33 -1.58
C VAL A 12 4.49 -5.80 -1.19
N PHE A 13 5.42 -6.71 -0.98
CA PHE A 13 6.80 -6.43 -0.58
C PHE A 13 7.78 -7.11 -1.52
N GLU A 14 9.00 -6.61 -1.56
CA GLU A 14 10.12 -7.28 -2.19
C GLU A 14 11.19 -7.60 -1.16
N TRP A 15 11.76 -8.79 -1.24
CA TRP A 15 12.85 -9.22 -0.38
C TRP A 15 13.77 -10.18 -1.12
N THR A 16 14.97 -10.35 -0.62
CA THR A 16 15.90 -11.35 -1.16
C THR A 16 15.74 -12.65 -0.40
N ASP A 17 15.51 -13.74 -1.12
CA ASP A 17 15.52 -15.08 -0.54
C ASP A 17 16.96 -15.44 -0.18
N GLU A 18 17.25 -15.61 1.11
CA GLU A 18 18.59 -15.91 1.58
C GLU A 18 19.12 -17.25 1.05
N ARG A 19 18.24 -18.19 0.77
CA ARG A 19 18.61 -19.51 0.29
C ARG A 19 19.03 -19.51 -1.18
N THR A 20 18.33 -18.75 -2.02
CA THR A 20 18.57 -18.72 -3.46
C THR A 20 19.30 -17.47 -3.93
N GLY A 21 19.32 -16.40 -3.12
CA GLY A 21 19.83 -15.10 -3.51
C GLY A 21 18.96 -14.36 -4.53
N VAL A 22 17.78 -14.89 -4.82
CA VAL A 22 16.86 -14.31 -5.80
C VAL A 22 15.93 -13.30 -5.13
N ARG A 23 15.66 -12.18 -5.82
CA ARG A 23 14.66 -11.21 -5.35
C ARG A 23 13.26 -11.75 -5.59
N VAL A 24 12.47 -11.77 -4.53
CA VAL A 24 11.10 -12.29 -4.53
C VAL A 24 10.13 -11.14 -4.28
N ARG A 25 9.02 -11.16 -4.98
CA ARG A 25 7.92 -10.23 -4.77
C ARG A 25 6.68 -11.00 -4.33
N GLY A 26 6.06 -10.55 -3.24
CA GLY A 26 4.83 -11.21 -2.76
C GLY A 26 4.40 -10.68 -1.40
N HIS A 27 3.46 -11.42 -0.82
CA HIS A 27 2.95 -11.14 0.52
C HIS A 27 3.69 -12.00 1.55
N ASN A 28 3.60 -11.65 2.81
CA ASN A 28 4.16 -12.43 3.92
C ASN A 28 5.69 -12.65 3.82
N PRO A 29 6.49 -11.55 3.80
CA PRO A 29 7.95 -11.70 3.77
C PRO A 29 8.46 -12.39 5.05
N PRO A 30 9.61 -13.10 4.97
CA PRO A 30 10.25 -13.67 6.15
C PRO A 30 10.54 -12.59 7.21
N GLY A 31 10.23 -12.88 8.47
CA GLY A 31 10.42 -11.92 9.57
C GLY A 31 9.39 -10.80 9.64
N GLY A 32 8.33 -10.86 8.81
CA GLY A 32 7.27 -9.85 8.80
C GLY A 32 7.65 -8.56 8.08
N MET A 33 6.81 -7.53 8.20
CA MET A 33 6.97 -6.26 7.49
C MET A 33 8.21 -5.47 7.89
N ASP A 34 8.71 -5.68 9.07
CA ASP A 34 9.91 -5.02 9.61
C ASP A 34 11.16 -5.89 9.47
N GLY A 35 11.07 -6.97 8.69
CA GLY A 35 12.20 -7.86 8.41
C GLY A 35 13.32 -7.14 7.68
N LYS A 36 14.57 -7.47 8.03
CA LYS A 36 15.75 -6.90 7.40
C LYS A 36 15.78 -7.24 5.90
N GLY A 37 15.99 -6.24 5.06
CA GLY A 37 16.05 -6.42 3.61
C GLY A 37 14.69 -6.45 2.91
N VAL A 38 13.60 -6.20 3.63
CA VAL A 38 12.27 -6.08 3.05
C VAL A 38 12.03 -4.66 2.57
N VAL A 39 11.59 -4.54 1.32
CA VAL A 39 11.28 -3.25 0.69
C VAL A 39 9.81 -3.25 0.27
N ARG A 40 9.11 -2.17 0.59
CA ARG A 40 7.72 -1.99 0.18
C ARG A 40 7.66 -1.64 -1.30
N VAL A 41 6.68 -2.21 -2.02
CA VAL A 41 6.50 -1.94 -3.45
C VAL A 41 5.63 -0.70 -3.62
N PRO A 42 6.12 0.35 -4.33
CA PRO A 42 5.33 1.55 -4.58
C PRO A 42 4.14 1.26 -5.50
N PHE A 43 3.07 2.02 -5.32
CA PHE A 43 1.88 1.96 -6.18
C PHE A 43 1.28 3.36 -6.31
N HIS A 44 0.53 3.58 -7.39
CA HIS A 44 -0.21 4.82 -7.59
C HIS A 44 -1.57 4.71 -6.90
N VAL A 45 -1.92 5.73 -6.12
CA VAL A 45 -3.23 5.82 -5.46
C VAL A 45 -3.88 7.16 -5.74
N LYS A 46 -5.19 7.14 -5.90
CA LYS A 46 -6.04 8.34 -5.98
C LYS A 46 -7.14 8.18 -4.93
N TYR A 47 -7.27 9.17 -4.07
CA TYR A 47 -8.21 9.09 -2.94
C TYR A 47 -8.77 10.46 -2.58
N ILE A 48 -9.85 10.46 -1.81
CA ILE A 48 -10.50 11.67 -1.29
C ILE A 48 -10.02 11.89 0.14
N THR A 49 -9.60 13.12 0.45
CA THR A 49 -9.18 13.51 1.80
C THR A 49 -10.40 13.74 2.70
N GLY A 50 -10.16 13.84 4.01
CA GLY A 50 -11.21 14.18 4.98
C GLY A 50 -11.87 15.54 4.73
N LYS A 51 -11.24 16.41 3.96
CA LYS A 51 -11.79 17.71 3.56
C LYS A 51 -12.55 17.67 2.24
N GLY A 52 -12.67 16.50 1.61
CA GLY A 52 -13.33 16.34 0.33
C GLY A 52 -12.47 16.64 -0.88
N GLU A 53 -11.18 16.86 -0.71
CA GLU A 53 -10.24 17.11 -1.81
C GLU A 53 -9.70 15.81 -2.38
N VAL A 54 -9.35 15.78 -3.66
CA VAL A 54 -8.73 14.63 -4.31
C VAL A 54 -7.22 14.78 -4.27
N GLU A 55 -6.53 13.78 -3.75
CA GLU A 55 -5.07 13.66 -3.80
C GLU A 55 -4.70 12.40 -4.57
N GLN A 56 -3.53 12.41 -5.23
CA GLN A 56 -3.00 11.27 -5.95
C GLN A 56 -1.48 11.34 -6.04
N GLY A 57 -0.87 10.18 -6.20
CA GLY A 57 0.58 10.07 -6.37
C GLY A 57 1.08 8.67 -6.15
N ILE A 58 2.40 8.51 -6.26
CA ILE A 58 3.08 7.23 -5.99
C ILE A 58 3.39 7.17 -4.51
N VAL A 59 2.95 6.11 -3.87
CA VAL A 59 3.06 5.93 -2.42
C VAL A 59 3.52 4.51 -2.09
N VAL A 60 3.98 4.34 -0.85
CA VAL A 60 4.17 3.02 -0.24
C VAL A 60 3.23 2.92 0.95
N CYS A 61 2.75 1.72 1.22
CA CYS A 61 1.92 1.46 2.39
C CYS A 61 2.81 1.16 3.60
N LEU A 62 2.73 1.99 4.65
CA LEU A 62 3.53 1.82 5.85
C LEU A 62 2.85 0.90 6.86
N LYS A 63 1.54 1.02 7.01
CA LYS A 63 0.78 0.24 7.99
C LYS A 63 -0.68 0.13 7.57
N VAL A 64 -1.29 -0.99 7.90
CA VAL A 64 -2.72 -1.24 7.69
C VAL A 64 -3.41 -1.33 9.05
N TYR A 65 -4.56 -0.68 9.17
CA TYR A 65 -5.40 -0.73 10.36
C TYR A 65 -6.73 -1.41 9.98
N PRO A 66 -6.79 -2.76 9.98
CA PRO A 66 -7.97 -3.48 9.47
C PRO A 66 -9.26 -3.14 10.20
N GLU A 67 -9.19 -2.97 11.52
CA GLU A 67 -10.35 -2.68 12.37
C GLU A 67 -10.98 -1.34 12.04
N LYS A 68 -10.16 -0.37 11.64
CA LYS A 68 -10.59 0.99 11.31
C LYS A 68 -10.77 1.19 9.82
N ARG A 69 -10.43 0.19 9.00
CA ARG A 69 -10.41 0.26 7.53
C ARG A 69 -9.64 1.49 7.05
N GLN A 70 -8.45 1.66 7.61
CA GLN A 70 -7.54 2.77 7.32
C GLN A 70 -6.16 2.24 6.97
N ARG A 71 -5.39 3.07 6.25
CA ARG A 71 -4.01 2.75 5.88
C ARG A 71 -3.15 3.99 6.09
N MET A 72 -1.91 3.77 6.51
CA MET A 72 -0.90 4.81 6.55
C MET A 72 -0.04 4.66 5.30
N ILE A 73 0.01 5.71 4.49
CA ILE A 73 0.80 5.75 3.27
C ILE A 73 1.84 6.86 3.34
N GLN A 74 2.90 6.71 2.56
CA GLN A 74 3.94 7.73 2.43
C GLN A 74 4.19 7.99 0.96
N PHE A 75 4.11 9.26 0.55
CA PHE A 75 4.46 9.67 -0.80
C PHE A 75 5.97 9.49 -1.02
N THR A 76 6.35 8.86 -2.14
CA THR A 76 7.75 8.52 -2.41
C THR A 76 8.62 9.73 -2.70
N GLN A 77 8.06 10.78 -3.28
CA GLN A 77 8.81 12.01 -3.60
C GLN A 77 8.90 12.97 -2.43
N SER A 78 7.76 13.37 -1.88
CA SER A 78 7.70 14.37 -0.80
C SER A 78 8.00 13.79 0.58
N LYS A 79 7.94 12.46 0.73
CA LYS A 79 8.06 11.75 2.01
C LYS A 79 6.96 12.09 3.01
N GLN A 80 5.92 12.78 2.58
CA GLN A 80 4.78 13.09 3.44
C GLN A 80 3.98 11.85 3.75
N ILE A 81 3.58 11.71 5.01
CA ILE A 81 2.78 10.58 5.50
C ILE A 81 1.32 11.03 5.58
N ARG A 82 0.42 10.17 5.10
CA ARG A 82 -1.02 10.40 5.17
C ARG A 82 -1.71 9.14 5.69
N ARG A 83 -2.73 9.35 6.49
CA ARG A 83 -3.61 8.27 6.93
C ARG A 83 -4.90 8.38 6.11
N ILE A 84 -5.17 7.36 5.31
CA ILE A 84 -6.32 7.35 4.39
C ILE A 84 -7.33 6.30 4.82
N ARG A 85 -8.59 6.54 4.45
CA ARG A 85 -9.68 5.57 4.69
C ARG A 85 -9.93 4.77 3.43
N ASP A 86 -10.03 3.45 3.57
CA ASP A 86 -10.16 2.54 2.42
C ASP A 86 -11.36 2.89 1.53
N TYR A 87 -12.49 3.26 2.12
CA TYR A 87 -13.69 3.60 1.36
C TYR A 87 -13.59 4.92 0.58
N LEU A 88 -12.59 5.74 0.86
CA LEU A 88 -12.33 6.98 0.11
C LEU A 88 -11.30 6.80 -1.00
N VAL A 89 -10.71 5.62 -1.14
CA VAL A 89 -9.81 5.30 -2.24
C VAL A 89 -10.61 5.11 -3.52
N MET A 90 -10.25 5.86 -4.55
CA MET A 90 -10.95 5.86 -5.85
C MET A 90 -10.30 4.90 -6.84
N GLU A 91 -8.97 4.96 -6.96
CA GLU A 91 -8.21 4.18 -7.93
C GLU A 91 -6.88 3.72 -7.33
N VAL A 92 -6.43 2.55 -7.75
CA VAL A 92 -5.12 2.00 -7.43
C VAL A 92 -4.50 1.49 -8.74
N ASN A 93 -3.31 2.00 -9.07
CA ASN A 93 -2.60 1.68 -10.31
C ASN A 93 -3.48 1.87 -11.57
N GLY A 94 -4.33 2.91 -11.56
CA GLY A 94 -5.24 3.22 -12.66
C GLY A 94 -6.50 2.36 -12.71
N VAL A 95 -6.67 1.44 -11.77
CA VAL A 95 -7.86 0.58 -11.69
C VAL A 95 -8.80 1.11 -10.61
N ARG A 96 -10.06 1.30 -10.98
CA ARG A 96 -11.09 1.81 -10.07
C ARG A 96 -11.36 0.81 -8.95
N VAL A 97 -11.34 1.30 -7.71
CA VAL A 97 -11.68 0.51 -6.53
C VAL A 97 -13.18 0.61 -6.28
N VAL A 98 -13.82 -0.54 -6.18
CA VAL A 98 -15.24 -0.64 -5.84
C VAL A 98 -15.34 -1.12 -4.41
N THR A 99 -15.93 -0.29 -3.55
CA THR A 99 -16.19 -0.61 -2.15
C THR A 99 -17.67 -0.93 -1.98
N HIS A 100 -17.95 -2.09 -1.45
CA HIS A 100 -19.31 -2.51 -1.16
C HIS A 100 -19.59 -2.49 0.33
#